data_a7987a690c1ea5051de1a7d1cace9ef5
#
_entry.id   a7987a690c1ea5051de1a7d1cace9ef5
#
_cell.length_a   1.000
_cell.length_b   1.000
_cell.length_c   1.000
_cell.angle_alpha   90.00
_cell.angle_beta   90.00
_cell.angle_gamma   90.00
#
_symmetry.space_group_name_H-M   'P 1'
#
loop_
_entity.id
_entity.type
_entity.pdbx_description
1 polymer ?
#
loop_
_entity_poly.entity_id
_entity_poly.type
_entity_poly.pdbx_seq_one_letter_code
_entity_poly.pdbx_strand_id
1 'polypeptide(L)'
;GVRPDTVQRVKDAMARSAFQPHAAASELARARSRRFAFVMPAGINLFMQQIEAHLGELGTWMAARRLSVDIVTTDVFDPGVLAGKLEDLVGRVDGVAVVALDHPSVRAAINDLVEAGAKVVTLVSDVPSSRRHHYVGIDNIAAGRSAGALVGRFVGGRTGRLAIMAGSQGLRDHAERIFGFTQVIAAEHRQLEVLPVLEGHDEDDRSEHLMGQLLARHGDIVGLYNVGAGTAGVAKALTEAGRAGNIVFVGHDVTAVTRKLLLNGVMDAVISQNPGHEARSAVRVLLALARGEPLLSEQETIRIDIVMRDNLP
;
A
#
# COMPACT_ATOMS: atom_id res chain seq x y z
N GLY A 1 -0.62 35.26 18.14
CA GLY A 1 0.40 34.96 17.15
C GLY A 1 1.42 36.09 17.08
N VAL A 2 2.67 35.80 16.77
CA VAL A 2 3.74 36.82 16.59
C VAL A 2 3.47 37.53 15.25
N ARG A 3 3.66 38.87 15.22
CA ARG A 3 3.45 39.67 14.01
C ARG A 3 4.42 39.24 12.89
N PRO A 4 3.98 39.24 11.61
CA PRO A 4 4.81 38.82 10.46
C PRO A 4 6.15 39.57 10.39
N ASP A 5 6.17 40.90 10.62
CA ASP A 5 7.38 41.71 10.63
C ASP A 5 8.39 41.30 11.69
N THR A 6 7.91 40.82 12.86
CA THR A 6 8.76 40.32 13.93
C THR A 6 9.40 39.01 13.52
N VAL A 7 8.65 38.13 12.85
CA VAL A 7 9.17 36.87 12.32
C VAL A 7 10.26 37.10 11.30
N GLN A 8 10.06 38.08 10.37
CA GLN A 8 11.05 38.38 9.36
C GLN A 8 12.32 38.96 9.97
N ARG A 9 12.20 39.91 10.93
CA ARG A 9 13.36 40.49 11.64
C ARG A 9 14.18 39.44 12.38
N VAL A 10 13.54 38.46 12.97
CA VAL A 10 14.22 37.32 13.65
C VAL A 10 14.96 36.46 12.62
N LYS A 11 14.34 36.12 11.47
CA LYS A 11 14.99 35.38 10.40
C LYS A 11 16.22 36.11 9.85
N ASP A 12 16.12 37.40 9.65
CA ASP A 12 17.24 38.22 9.16
C ASP A 12 18.37 38.34 10.19
N ALA A 13 18.04 38.39 11.48
CA ALA A 13 19.03 38.37 12.56
C ALA A 13 19.74 37.00 12.66
N MET A 14 19.01 35.90 12.52
CA MET A 14 19.55 34.53 12.48
C MET A 14 20.51 34.35 11.29
N ALA A 15 20.14 34.85 10.10
CA ALA A 15 20.99 34.77 8.91
C ALA A 15 22.29 35.55 9.08
N ARG A 16 22.25 36.74 9.74
CA ARG A 16 23.45 37.59 9.98
C ARG A 16 24.38 37.02 11.04
N SER A 17 23.85 36.30 12.03
CA SER A 17 24.63 35.73 13.16
C SER A 17 25.16 34.31 12.92
N ALA A 18 24.92 33.73 11.72
CA ALA A 18 25.14 32.31 11.44
C ALA A 18 24.53 31.36 12.51
N PHE A 19 23.50 31.85 13.20
CA PHE A 19 22.84 31.10 14.25
C PHE A 19 22.04 29.95 13.62
N GLN A 20 22.50 28.72 13.83
CA GLN A 20 21.70 27.54 13.55
C GLN A 20 20.96 27.15 14.83
N PRO A 21 19.60 27.15 14.83
CA PRO A 21 18.86 26.66 15.98
C PRO A 21 19.31 25.23 16.30
N HIS A 22 19.75 24.98 17.50
CA HIS A 22 20.04 23.62 17.92
C HIS A 22 18.74 22.81 17.83
N ALA A 23 18.69 21.81 16.95
CA ALA A 23 17.47 21.03 16.70
C ALA A 23 16.88 20.49 18.01
N ALA A 24 17.74 20.00 18.92
CA ALA A 24 17.34 19.53 20.25
C ALA A 24 16.76 20.63 21.15
N ALA A 25 17.25 21.87 21.09
CA ALA A 25 16.71 22.99 21.88
C ALA A 25 15.37 23.48 21.31
N SER A 26 15.22 23.49 19.99
CA SER A 26 13.93 23.74 19.32
C SER A 26 12.90 22.65 19.62
N GLU A 27 13.30 21.40 19.70
CA GLU A 27 12.44 20.27 20.10
C GLU A 27 12.01 20.37 21.57
N LEU A 28 12.91 20.76 22.47
CA LEU A 28 12.59 20.99 23.88
C LEU A 28 11.58 22.15 24.07
N ALA A 29 11.75 23.23 23.32
CA ALA A 29 10.84 24.38 23.37
C ALA A 29 9.46 24.11 22.75
N ARG A 30 9.38 23.15 21.80
CA ARG A 30 8.14 22.68 21.18
C ARG A 30 7.57 21.43 21.89
N ALA A 31 7.74 21.29 23.18
CA ALA A 31 7.49 20.12 24.05
C ALA A 31 6.11 19.43 23.95
N ARG A 32 5.44 19.49 22.79
CA ARG A 32 4.15 18.85 22.52
C ARG A 32 4.36 17.40 22.06
N SER A 33 3.82 16.46 22.82
CA SER A 33 3.67 15.08 22.34
C SER A 33 2.72 15.06 21.14
N ARG A 34 3.04 14.26 20.14
CA ARG A 34 2.19 14.05 18.96
C ARG A 34 1.61 12.66 18.96
N ARG A 35 0.38 12.56 18.54
CA ARG A 35 -0.35 11.30 18.41
C ARG A 35 -0.75 11.08 16.96
N PHE A 36 -0.28 9.99 16.36
CA PHE A 36 -0.70 9.58 15.02
C PHE A 36 -1.55 8.32 15.10
N ALA A 37 -2.45 8.13 14.15
CA ALA A 37 -3.23 6.92 13.97
C ALA A 37 -2.91 6.29 12.61
N PHE A 38 -2.74 4.97 12.59
CA PHE A 38 -2.64 4.18 11.38
C PHE A 38 -3.93 3.38 11.23
N VAL A 39 -4.76 3.76 10.26
CA VAL A 39 -6.04 3.11 9.95
C VAL A 39 -5.78 2.08 8.87
N MET A 40 -5.89 0.79 9.23
CA MET A 40 -5.47 -0.32 8.39
C MET A 40 -6.57 -1.39 8.31
N PRO A 41 -6.54 -2.26 7.27
CA PRO A 41 -7.47 -3.38 7.16
C PRO A 41 -7.48 -4.26 8.39
N ALA A 42 -8.69 -4.62 8.86
CA ALA A 42 -8.86 -5.73 9.78
C ALA A 42 -8.66 -7.07 9.05
N GLY A 43 -8.20 -8.10 9.78
CA GLY A 43 -8.08 -9.45 9.21
C GLY A 43 -6.64 -9.94 9.06
N ILE A 44 -6.47 -11.02 8.26
CA ILE A 44 -5.22 -11.79 8.18
C ILE A 44 -4.38 -11.38 6.94
N ASN A 45 -4.38 -10.11 6.57
CA ASN A 45 -3.52 -9.65 5.47
C ASN A 45 -2.06 -9.59 5.94
N LEU A 46 -1.23 -10.54 5.47
CA LEU A 46 0.16 -10.71 5.91
C LEU A 46 1.04 -9.49 5.58
N PHE A 47 0.76 -8.77 4.50
CA PHE A 47 1.50 -7.55 4.16
C PHE A 47 1.21 -6.43 5.17
N MET A 48 -0.05 -6.27 5.57
CA MET A 48 -0.44 -5.28 6.60
C MET A 48 0.17 -5.64 7.97
N GLN A 49 0.24 -6.93 8.31
CA GLN A 49 0.94 -7.38 9.53
C GLN A 49 2.44 -7.05 9.49
N GLN A 50 3.09 -7.12 8.33
CA GLN A 50 4.48 -6.68 8.19
C GLN A 50 4.64 -5.17 8.41
N ILE A 51 3.72 -4.34 7.88
CA ILE A 51 3.71 -2.89 8.16
C ILE A 51 3.58 -2.65 9.67
N GLU A 52 2.65 -3.33 10.34
CA GLU A 52 2.44 -3.21 11.79
C GLU A 52 3.69 -3.62 12.58
N ALA A 53 4.32 -4.73 12.24
CA ALA A 53 5.56 -5.18 12.87
C ALA A 53 6.66 -4.12 12.73
N HIS A 54 6.85 -3.56 11.54
CA HIS A 54 7.85 -2.50 11.32
C HIS A 54 7.51 -1.19 12.04
N LEU A 55 6.24 -0.86 12.24
CA LEU A 55 5.85 0.25 13.11
C LEU A 55 6.24 -0.02 14.56
N GLY A 56 6.10 -1.26 15.05
CA GLY A 56 6.55 -1.68 16.37
C GLY A 56 8.06 -1.50 16.58
N GLU A 57 8.88 -1.82 15.57
CA GLU A 57 10.33 -1.64 15.59
C GLU A 57 10.74 -0.17 15.74
N LEU A 58 9.90 0.76 15.30
CA LEU A 58 10.16 2.21 15.45
C LEU A 58 9.89 2.75 16.86
N GLY A 59 9.41 1.94 17.80
CA GLY A 59 8.97 2.39 19.13
C GLY A 59 9.96 3.29 19.86
N THR A 60 11.23 2.86 19.98
CA THR A 60 12.30 3.66 20.63
C THR A 60 12.57 4.97 19.88
N TRP A 61 12.60 4.92 18.54
CA TRP A 61 12.82 6.09 17.69
C TRP A 61 11.68 7.11 17.83
N MET A 62 10.44 6.63 17.91
CA MET A 62 9.24 7.46 18.10
C MET A 62 9.20 8.06 19.51
N ALA A 63 9.49 7.26 20.55
CA ALA A 63 9.52 7.72 21.94
C ALA A 63 10.52 8.87 22.15
N ALA A 64 11.74 8.76 21.57
CA ALA A 64 12.74 9.81 21.60
C ALA A 64 12.26 11.14 20.95
N ARG A 65 11.24 11.07 20.09
CA ARG A 65 10.62 12.23 19.42
C ARG A 65 9.27 12.65 20.02
N ARG A 66 8.89 12.06 21.13
CA ARG A 66 7.59 12.26 21.81
C ARG A 66 6.42 12.01 20.85
N LEU A 67 6.54 10.98 20.07
CA LEU A 67 5.53 10.51 19.13
C LEU A 67 4.95 9.19 19.59
N SER A 68 3.61 9.08 19.59
CA SER A 68 2.89 7.81 19.73
C SER A 68 2.16 7.49 18.46
N VAL A 69 2.05 6.20 18.14
CA VAL A 69 1.28 5.68 17.04
C VAL A 69 0.26 4.68 17.58
N ASP A 70 -1.00 4.91 17.26
CA ASP A 70 -2.09 3.97 17.52
C ASP A 70 -2.46 3.26 16.23
N ILE A 71 -2.63 1.94 16.28
CA ILE A 71 -3.14 1.16 15.16
C ILE A 71 -4.65 0.99 15.33
N VAL A 72 -5.40 1.42 14.32
CA VAL A 72 -6.85 1.33 14.25
C VAL A 72 -7.21 0.39 13.11
N THR A 73 -7.68 -0.80 13.45
CA THR A 73 -8.14 -1.78 12.45
C THR A 73 -9.61 -1.57 12.10
N THR A 74 -9.94 -1.70 10.81
CA THR A 74 -11.30 -1.50 10.31
C THR A 74 -11.53 -2.32 9.04
N ASP A 75 -12.79 -2.54 8.69
CA ASP A 75 -13.14 -3.03 7.36
C ASP A 75 -12.93 -1.90 6.33
N VAL A 76 -11.85 -1.99 5.56
CA VAL A 76 -11.55 -1.00 4.50
C VAL A 76 -12.37 -1.22 3.23
N PHE A 77 -13.05 -2.37 3.09
CA PHE A 77 -13.93 -2.66 1.95
C PHE A 77 -15.33 -2.07 2.15
N ASP A 78 -15.71 -1.71 3.39
CA ASP A 78 -16.93 -0.97 3.68
C ASP A 78 -16.63 0.54 3.83
N PRO A 79 -17.02 1.38 2.86
CA PRO A 79 -16.73 2.81 2.90
C PRO A 79 -17.42 3.56 4.04
N GLY A 80 -18.55 3.06 4.52
CA GLY A 80 -19.27 3.66 5.66
C GLY A 80 -18.56 3.39 6.98
N VAL A 81 -18.14 2.16 7.19
CA VAL A 81 -17.37 1.75 8.37
C VAL A 81 -16.03 2.48 8.41
N LEU A 82 -15.31 2.55 7.28
CA LEU A 82 -14.04 3.27 7.20
C LEU A 82 -14.22 4.77 7.47
N ALA A 83 -15.22 5.42 6.85
CA ALA A 83 -15.49 6.84 7.07
C ALA A 83 -15.80 7.13 8.54
N GLY A 84 -16.66 6.34 9.18
CA GLY A 84 -16.98 6.49 10.60
C GLY A 84 -15.74 6.37 11.51
N LYS A 85 -14.79 5.45 11.18
CA LYS A 85 -13.51 5.35 11.91
C LYS A 85 -12.63 6.58 11.76
N LEU A 86 -12.60 7.19 10.57
CA LEU A 86 -11.87 8.44 10.33
C LEU A 86 -12.51 9.62 11.07
N GLU A 87 -13.84 9.72 11.07
CA GLU A 87 -14.61 10.72 11.80
C GLU A 87 -14.33 10.65 13.31
N ASP A 88 -14.24 9.44 13.89
CA ASP A 88 -13.90 9.23 15.29
C ASP A 88 -12.52 9.80 15.69
N LEU A 89 -11.61 10.00 14.73
CA LEU A 89 -10.26 10.53 14.96
C LEU A 89 -10.21 12.06 14.87
N VAL A 90 -11.24 12.73 14.41
CA VAL A 90 -11.28 14.19 14.26
C VAL A 90 -11.03 14.88 15.61
N GLY A 91 -10.05 15.77 15.65
CA GLY A 91 -9.62 16.50 16.84
C GLY A 91 -8.91 15.67 17.92
N ARG A 92 -8.69 14.36 17.69
CA ARG A 92 -8.05 13.46 18.67
C ARG A 92 -6.60 13.12 18.33
N VAL A 93 -6.19 13.33 17.09
CA VAL A 93 -4.86 12.98 16.58
C VAL A 93 -4.22 14.14 15.81
N ASP A 94 -2.89 14.19 15.79
CA ASP A 94 -2.14 15.20 15.04
C ASP A 94 -1.90 14.73 13.58
N GLY A 95 -2.04 13.44 13.31
CA GLY A 95 -1.90 12.89 11.96
C GLY A 95 -2.50 11.50 11.80
N VAL A 96 -2.85 11.18 10.56
CA VAL A 96 -3.45 9.89 10.17
C VAL A 96 -2.72 9.34 8.95
N ALA A 97 -2.30 8.08 9.01
CA ALA A 97 -1.97 7.28 7.84
C ALA A 97 -3.13 6.30 7.61
N VAL A 98 -3.69 6.24 6.41
CA VAL A 98 -4.87 5.42 6.13
C VAL A 98 -4.72 4.62 4.84
N VAL A 99 -5.00 3.32 4.92
CA VAL A 99 -5.26 2.46 3.75
C VAL A 99 -6.71 2.70 3.35
N ALA A 100 -6.93 3.40 2.25
CA ALA A 100 -8.23 3.99 1.96
C ALA A 100 -8.85 3.49 0.67
N LEU A 101 -10.15 3.18 0.74
CA LEU A 101 -11.02 2.98 -0.42
C LEU A 101 -11.31 4.34 -1.09
N ASP A 102 -11.18 4.44 -2.41
CA ASP A 102 -11.51 5.68 -3.13
C ASP A 102 -13.04 5.82 -3.29
N HIS A 103 -13.69 6.30 -2.23
CA HIS A 103 -15.13 6.48 -2.15
C HIS A 103 -15.48 7.90 -1.65
N PRO A 104 -16.61 8.51 -2.10
CA PRO A 104 -17.00 9.86 -1.69
C PRO A 104 -17.08 10.08 -0.17
N SER A 105 -17.64 9.13 0.60
CA SER A 105 -17.72 9.23 2.06
C SER A 105 -16.33 9.22 2.73
N VAL A 106 -15.43 8.37 2.26
CA VAL A 106 -14.04 8.30 2.77
C VAL A 106 -13.28 9.59 2.44
N ARG A 107 -13.49 10.11 1.22
CA ARG A 107 -12.93 11.41 0.81
C ARG A 107 -13.41 12.55 1.70
N ALA A 108 -14.70 12.59 2.03
CA ALA A 108 -15.28 13.58 2.94
C ALA A 108 -14.62 13.48 4.33
N ALA A 109 -14.57 12.29 4.92
CA ALA A 109 -13.96 12.07 6.24
C ALA A 109 -12.45 12.44 6.28
N ILE A 110 -11.69 12.18 5.20
CA ILE A 110 -10.30 12.65 5.07
C ILE A 110 -10.24 14.20 5.06
N ASN A 111 -11.16 14.84 4.34
CA ASN A 111 -11.21 16.30 4.27
C ASN A 111 -11.54 16.93 5.63
N ASP A 112 -12.44 16.34 6.39
CA ASP A 112 -12.83 16.78 7.74
C ASP A 112 -11.64 16.66 8.71
N LEU A 113 -10.87 15.57 8.66
CA LEU A 113 -9.62 15.43 9.41
C LEU A 113 -8.62 16.56 9.08
N VAL A 114 -8.46 16.88 7.79
CA VAL A 114 -7.55 17.94 7.35
C VAL A 114 -8.05 19.30 7.82
N GLU A 115 -9.35 19.59 7.74
CA GLU A 115 -9.96 20.82 8.23
C GLU A 115 -9.82 20.99 9.74
N ALA A 116 -9.89 19.90 10.50
CA ALA A 116 -9.61 19.88 11.93
C ALA A 116 -8.12 20.06 12.27
N GLY A 117 -7.23 20.13 11.28
CA GLY A 117 -5.79 20.39 11.45
C GLY A 117 -4.91 19.16 11.48
N ALA A 118 -5.46 17.94 11.39
CA ALA A 118 -4.68 16.73 11.31
C ALA A 118 -3.90 16.64 9.98
N LYS A 119 -2.72 16.03 10.02
CA LYS A 119 -1.96 15.70 8.81
C LYS A 119 -2.40 14.33 8.32
N VAL A 120 -2.83 14.24 7.06
CA VAL A 120 -3.32 12.98 6.50
C VAL A 120 -2.43 12.54 5.36
N VAL A 121 -1.98 11.29 5.44
CA VAL A 121 -1.33 10.57 4.34
C VAL A 121 -2.15 9.34 4.01
N THR A 122 -2.30 9.03 2.73
CA THR A 122 -2.80 7.74 2.28
C THR A 122 -1.63 6.77 2.18
N LEU A 123 -1.86 5.52 2.56
CA LEU A 123 -0.85 4.46 2.64
C LEU A 123 -1.30 3.28 1.76
N VAL A 124 -0.41 2.74 0.93
CA VAL A 124 -0.65 1.61 0.02
C VAL A 124 -1.69 1.92 -1.05
N SER A 125 -2.92 2.27 -0.66
CA SER A 125 -4.01 2.68 -1.56
C SER A 125 -4.30 4.16 -1.41
N ASP A 126 -4.60 4.85 -2.50
CA ASP A 126 -4.70 6.31 -2.55
C ASP A 126 -6.13 6.84 -2.79
N VAL A 127 -6.37 8.06 -2.29
CA VAL A 127 -7.60 8.86 -2.56
C VAL A 127 -7.19 10.25 -3.08
N PRO A 128 -6.72 10.37 -4.32
CA PRO A 128 -6.08 11.58 -4.83
C PRO A 128 -7.02 12.78 -4.92
N SER A 129 -8.33 12.55 -5.00
CA SER A 129 -9.34 13.63 -5.01
C SER A 129 -9.68 14.16 -3.61
N SER A 130 -9.06 13.64 -2.54
CA SER A 130 -9.17 14.17 -1.19
C SER A 130 -8.13 15.27 -0.92
N ARG A 131 -8.26 15.93 0.23
CA ARG A 131 -7.28 16.94 0.71
C ARG A 131 -6.11 16.33 1.48
N ARG A 132 -5.84 15.03 1.28
CA ARG A 132 -4.66 14.39 1.87
C ARG A 132 -3.39 15.15 1.51
N HIS A 133 -2.39 15.11 2.40
CA HIS A 133 -1.15 15.85 2.21
C HIS A 133 -0.14 15.08 1.34
N HIS A 134 -0.12 13.75 1.43
CA HIS A 134 0.84 12.91 0.73
C HIS A 134 0.29 11.49 0.53
N TYR A 135 0.83 10.78 -0.46
CA TYR A 135 0.64 9.36 -0.68
C TYR A 135 1.94 8.63 -0.39
N VAL A 136 1.89 7.57 0.38
CA VAL A 136 3.01 6.67 0.68
C VAL A 136 2.66 5.30 0.11
N GLY A 137 3.35 4.89 -0.93
CA GLY A 137 3.15 3.64 -1.65
C GLY A 137 3.94 3.64 -2.95
N ILE A 138 3.81 2.57 -3.71
CA ILE A 138 4.47 2.39 -5.00
C ILE A 138 3.69 3.07 -6.15
N ASP A 139 4.32 3.13 -7.33
CA ASP A 139 3.59 3.37 -8.59
C ASP A 139 2.88 2.07 -8.98
N ASN A 140 1.57 2.03 -8.70
CA ASN A 140 0.74 0.84 -8.92
C ASN A 140 0.51 0.55 -10.41
N ILE A 141 0.49 1.57 -11.27
CA ILE A 141 0.42 1.36 -12.72
C ILE A 141 1.69 0.69 -13.22
N ALA A 142 2.86 1.16 -12.77
CA ALA A 142 4.14 0.54 -13.13
C ALA A 142 4.25 -0.90 -12.60
N ALA A 143 3.75 -1.17 -11.38
CA ALA A 143 3.69 -2.52 -10.82
C ALA A 143 2.81 -3.45 -11.68
N GLY A 144 1.61 -3.00 -12.06
CA GLY A 144 0.73 -3.74 -12.97
C GLY A 144 1.35 -3.99 -14.34
N ARG A 145 1.99 -2.99 -14.93
CA ARG A 145 2.72 -3.14 -16.19
C ARG A 145 3.86 -4.17 -16.08
N SER A 146 4.59 -4.15 -14.98
CA SER A 146 5.64 -5.13 -14.69
C SER A 146 5.07 -6.55 -14.59
N ALA A 147 3.94 -6.73 -13.90
CA ALA A 147 3.23 -8.01 -13.82
C ALA A 147 2.80 -8.49 -15.21
N GLY A 148 2.23 -7.60 -16.04
CA GLY A 148 1.82 -7.93 -17.42
C GLY A 148 3.00 -8.38 -18.29
N ALA A 149 4.14 -7.67 -18.19
CA ALA A 149 5.36 -8.04 -18.91
C ALA A 149 5.93 -9.39 -18.45
N LEU A 150 5.92 -9.68 -17.14
CA LEU A 150 6.37 -10.96 -16.59
C LEU A 150 5.46 -12.11 -17.05
N VAL A 151 4.13 -11.97 -16.84
CA VAL A 151 3.16 -12.99 -17.24
C VAL A 151 3.25 -13.27 -18.74
N GLY A 152 3.25 -12.22 -19.57
CA GLY A 152 3.32 -12.37 -21.02
C GLY A 152 4.59 -13.07 -21.50
N ARG A 153 5.76 -12.75 -20.90
CA ARG A 153 7.04 -13.39 -21.21
C ARG A 153 7.09 -14.84 -20.74
N PHE A 154 6.63 -15.15 -19.53
CA PHE A 154 6.67 -16.49 -18.97
C PHE A 154 5.64 -17.42 -19.63
N VAL A 155 4.48 -16.90 -20.05
CA VAL A 155 3.54 -17.64 -20.89
C VAL A 155 4.17 -18.00 -22.24
N GLY A 156 5.09 -17.17 -22.74
CA GLY A 156 5.75 -17.38 -24.03
C GLY A 156 4.77 -17.24 -25.20
N GLY A 157 4.92 -18.06 -26.21
CA GLY A 157 4.06 -18.03 -27.39
C GLY A 157 2.71 -18.76 -27.23
N ARG A 158 2.35 -19.26 -26.03
CA ARG A 158 1.08 -19.96 -25.80
C ARG A 158 -0.10 -18.99 -26.01
N THR A 159 -1.16 -19.51 -26.58
CA THR A 159 -2.49 -18.85 -26.62
C THR A 159 -3.30 -19.31 -25.41
N GLY A 160 -4.21 -18.47 -24.93
CA GLY A 160 -5.08 -18.85 -23.81
C GLY A 160 -5.58 -17.64 -23.04
N ARG A 161 -6.12 -17.92 -21.87
CA ARG A 161 -6.75 -16.93 -21.00
C ARG A 161 -5.90 -16.60 -19.78
N LEU A 162 -6.04 -15.36 -19.32
CA LEU A 162 -5.41 -14.86 -18.12
C LEU A 162 -6.48 -14.58 -17.06
N ALA A 163 -6.27 -15.09 -15.85
CA ALA A 163 -7.09 -14.76 -14.70
C ALA A 163 -6.50 -13.56 -13.92
N ILE A 164 -7.37 -12.76 -13.35
CA ILE A 164 -6.98 -11.70 -12.38
C ILE A 164 -7.79 -11.91 -11.10
N MET A 165 -7.10 -12.00 -9.96
CA MET A 165 -7.68 -12.00 -8.63
C MET A 165 -7.30 -10.70 -7.93
N ALA A 166 -8.28 -10.01 -7.34
CA ALA A 166 -8.08 -8.77 -6.59
C ALA A 166 -8.84 -8.83 -5.26
N GLY A 167 -8.45 -8.00 -4.30
CA GLY A 167 -9.26 -7.79 -3.11
C GLY A 167 -10.55 -7.06 -3.46
N SER A 168 -10.43 -5.85 -3.99
CA SER A 168 -11.56 -5.07 -4.55
C SER A 168 -11.05 -4.08 -5.59
N GLN A 169 -11.82 -3.87 -6.66
CA GLN A 169 -11.55 -2.83 -7.65
C GLN A 169 -11.87 -1.41 -7.11
N GLY A 170 -12.54 -1.31 -5.97
CA GLY A 170 -12.73 -0.05 -5.25
C GLY A 170 -11.46 0.47 -4.56
N LEU A 171 -10.48 -0.40 -4.30
CA LEU A 171 -9.14 -0.01 -3.87
C LEU A 171 -8.36 0.51 -5.08
N ARG A 172 -7.85 1.73 -4.98
CA ARG A 172 -7.20 2.39 -6.11
C ARG A 172 -5.91 1.70 -6.55
N ASP A 173 -5.12 1.20 -5.63
CA ASP A 173 -3.92 0.40 -5.94
C ASP A 173 -4.27 -0.83 -6.77
N HIS A 174 -5.34 -1.55 -6.43
CA HIS A 174 -5.80 -2.70 -7.21
C HIS A 174 -6.27 -2.29 -8.60
N ALA A 175 -7.09 -1.23 -8.72
CA ALA A 175 -7.56 -0.74 -10.01
C ALA A 175 -6.40 -0.28 -10.92
N GLU A 176 -5.41 0.42 -10.37
CA GLU A 176 -4.23 0.88 -11.10
C GLU A 176 -3.32 -0.29 -11.54
N ARG A 177 -3.13 -1.30 -10.69
CA ARG A 177 -2.39 -2.54 -11.05
C ARG A 177 -3.10 -3.30 -12.17
N ILE A 178 -4.42 -3.48 -12.07
CA ILE A 178 -5.22 -4.13 -13.12
C ILE A 178 -5.11 -3.34 -14.43
N PHE A 179 -5.22 -2.02 -14.37
CA PHE A 179 -5.09 -1.15 -15.54
C PHE A 179 -3.72 -1.30 -16.21
N GLY A 180 -2.63 -1.21 -15.44
CA GLY A 180 -1.27 -1.39 -15.95
C GLY A 180 -1.05 -2.77 -16.59
N PHE A 181 -1.53 -3.82 -15.94
CA PHE A 181 -1.47 -5.20 -16.44
C PHE A 181 -2.19 -5.36 -17.78
N THR A 182 -3.45 -4.94 -17.83
CA THR A 182 -4.28 -5.10 -19.04
C THR A 182 -3.74 -4.28 -20.21
N GLN A 183 -3.15 -3.10 -19.97
CA GLN A 183 -2.50 -2.32 -21.03
C GLN A 183 -1.36 -3.09 -21.71
N VAL A 184 -0.47 -3.73 -20.93
CA VAL A 184 0.66 -4.47 -21.49
C VAL A 184 0.16 -5.70 -22.24
N ILE A 185 -0.77 -6.46 -21.68
CA ILE A 185 -1.31 -7.64 -22.34
C ILE A 185 -1.98 -7.26 -23.67
N ALA A 186 -2.82 -6.24 -23.68
CA ALA A 186 -3.50 -5.80 -24.91
C ALA A 186 -2.54 -5.27 -25.98
N ALA A 187 -1.46 -4.61 -25.60
CA ALA A 187 -0.51 -4.04 -26.55
C ALA A 187 0.50 -5.07 -27.08
N GLU A 188 1.02 -5.94 -26.24
CA GLU A 188 2.20 -6.75 -26.52
C GLU A 188 1.90 -8.26 -26.64
N HIS A 189 0.76 -8.74 -26.09
CA HIS A 189 0.43 -10.18 -25.98
C HIS A 189 -0.99 -10.47 -26.48
N ARG A 190 -1.31 -10.06 -27.70
CA ARG A 190 -2.68 -10.13 -28.29
C ARG A 190 -3.24 -11.54 -28.40
N GLN A 191 -2.41 -12.58 -28.28
CA GLN A 191 -2.82 -13.99 -28.22
C GLN A 191 -3.41 -14.40 -26.87
N LEU A 192 -3.37 -13.50 -25.87
CA LEU A 192 -3.86 -13.74 -24.53
C LEU A 192 -5.13 -12.92 -24.29
N GLU A 193 -6.18 -13.57 -23.80
CA GLU A 193 -7.45 -12.94 -23.42
C GLU A 193 -7.49 -12.75 -21.89
N VAL A 194 -7.73 -11.53 -21.42
CA VAL A 194 -7.90 -11.27 -19.98
C VAL A 194 -9.36 -11.50 -19.60
N LEU A 195 -9.60 -12.42 -18.66
CA LEU A 195 -10.93 -12.71 -18.13
C LEU A 195 -11.40 -11.58 -17.16
N PRO A 196 -12.71 -11.49 -16.90
CA PRO A 196 -13.23 -10.60 -15.88
C PRO A 196 -12.53 -10.80 -14.52
N VAL A 197 -12.29 -9.70 -13.83
CA VAL A 197 -11.61 -9.69 -12.51
C VAL A 197 -12.47 -10.41 -11.48
N LEU A 198 -11.85 -11.28 -10.68
CA LEU A 198 -12.45 -11.90 -9.52
C LEU A 198 -12.14 -11.07 -8.27
N GLU A 199 -13.13 -10.82 -7.42
CA GLU A 199 -12.96 -10.05 -6.17
C GLU A 199 -13.04 -10.97 -4.95
N GLY A 200 -11.86 -11.30 -4.39
CA GLY A 200 -11.67 -12.20 -3.25
C GLY A 200 -11.71 -11.53 -1.88
N HIS A 201 -11.78 -10.19 -1.81
CA HIS A 201 -11.72 -9.39 -0.59
C HIS A 201 -10.52 -9.71 0.32
N ASP A 202 -9.41 -10.11 -0.30
CA ASP A 202 -8.18 -10.53 0.37
C ASP A 202 -8.34 -11.77 1.29
N GLU A 203 -9.44 -12.51 1.13
CA GLU A 203 -9.77 -13.71 1.90
C GLU A 203 -9.33 -14.97 1.15
N ASP A 204 -8.62 -15.88 1.84
CA ASP A 204 -8.12 -17.12 1.23
C ASP A 204 -9.26 -18.05 0.79
N ASP A 205 -10.25 -18.28 1.64
CA ASP A 205 -11.37 -19.20 1.34
C ASP A 205 -12.20 -18.73 0.15
N ARG A 206 -12.47 -17.42 0.08
CA ARG A 206 -13.20 -16.82 -1.03
C ARG A 206 -12.41 -16.86 -2.32
N SER A 207 -11.11 -16.57 -2.25
CA SER A 207 -10.20 -16.63 -3.40
C SER A 207 -10.05 -18.05 -3.92
N GLU A 208 -9.95 -19.05 -3.05
CA GLU A 208 -9.97 -20.47 -3.40
C GLU A 208 -11.24 -20.85 -4.16
N HIS A 209 -12.39 -20.52 -3.59
CA HIS A 209 -13.69 -20.83 -4.19
C HIS A 209 -13.85 -20.23 -5.58
N LEU A 210 -13.57 -18.91 -5.73
CA LEU A 210 -13.68 -18.20 -7.01
C LEU A 210 -12.72 -18.75 -8.05
N MET A 211 -11.46 -19.01 -7.67
CA MET A 211 -10.46 -19.56 -8.56
C MET A 211 -10.81 -20.99 -8.98
N GLY A 212 -11.26 -21.82 -8.06
CA GLY A 212 -11.72 -23.18 -8.36
C GLY A 212 -12.86 -23.20 -9.39
N GLN A 213 -13.85 -22.32 -9.23
CA GLN A 213 -14.93 -22.17 -10.20
C GLN A 213 -14.43 -21.72 -11.58
N LEU A 214 -13.47 -20.76 -11.60
CA LEU A 214 -12.89 -20.28 -12.84
C LEU A 214 -12.13 -21.36 -13.57
N LEU A 215 -11.30 -22.14 -12.87
CA LEU A 215 -10.53 -23.26 -13.44
C LEU A 215 -11.41 -24.38 -13.97
N ALA A 216 -12.55 -24.65 -13.35
CA ALA A 216 -13.51 -25.65 -13.81
C ALA A 216 -14.19 -25.22 -15.12
N ARG A 217 -14.38 -23.91 -15.36
CA ARG A 217 -15.03 -23.37 -16.57
C ARG A 217 -14.06 -23.15 -17.72
N HIS A 218 -12.78 -22.89 -17.41
CA HIS A 218 -11.78 -22.46 -18.39
C HIS A 218 -10.51 -23.33 -18.29
N GLY A 219 -10.48 -24.40 -19.07
CA GLY A 219 -9.32 -25.31 -19.16
C GLY A 219 -8.08 -24.68 -19.81
N ASP A 220 -8.24 -23.57 -20.49
CA ASP A 220 -7.21 -22.86 -21.27
C ASP A 220 -6.59 -21.65 -20.58
N ILE A 221 -6.76 -21.53 -19.24
CA ILE A 221 -6.05 -20.52 -18.45
C ILE A 221 -4.55 -20.86 -18.45
N VAL A 222 -3.73 -19.93 -18.91
CA VAL A 222 -2.26 -20.07 -19.04
C VAL A 222 -1.48 -19.16 -18.10
N GLY A 223 -2.13 -18.15 -17.52
CA GLY A 223 -1.51 -17.22 -16.58
C GLY A 223 -2.52 -16.62 -15.60
N LEU A 224 -1.98 -16.17 -14.48
CA LEU A 224 -2.73 -15.60 -13.37
C LEU A 224 -1.95 -14.42 -12.77
N TYR A 225 -2.65 -13.32 -12.53
CA TYR A 225 -2.17 -12.20 -11.75
C TYR A 225 -3.00 -12.03 -10.48
N ASN A 226 -2.39 -12.26 -9.31
CA ASN A 226 -3.01 -11.93 -8.02
C ASN A 226 -2.55 -10.54 -7.57
N VAL A 227 -3.48 -9.60 -7.57
CA VAL A 227 -3.23 -8.17 -7.38
C VAL A 227 -3.08 -7.81 -5.89
N GLY A 228 -3.73 -8.57 -5.01
CA GLY A 228 -3.78 -8.33 -3.56
C GLY A 228 -3.40 -9.56 -2.74
N ALA A 229 -4.08 -9.76 -1.61
CA ALA A 229 -3.93 -10.93 -0.76
C ALA A 229 -4.83 -12.11 -1.24
N GLY A 230 -5.13 -13.08 -0.35
CA GLY A 230 -5.85 -14.31 -0.74
C GLY A 230 -4.99 -15.32 -1.52
N THR A 231 -3.67 -15.14 -1.50
CA THR A 231 -2.72 -15.93 -2.30
C THR A 231 -2.70 -17.41 -1.91
N ALA A 232 -2.90 -17.75 -0.63
CA ALA A 232 -2.91 -19.15 -0.20
C ALA A 232 -4.14 -19.88 -0.78
N GLY A 233 -5.30 -19.25 -0.80
CA GLY A 233 -6.52 -19.79 -1.40
C GLY A 233 -6.37 -20.01 -2.90
N VAL A 234 -5.83 -19.04 -3.62
CA VAL A 234 -5.54 -19.16 -5.06
C VAL A 234 -4.60 -20.35 -5.33
N ALA A 235 -3.49 -20.45 -4.58
CA ALA A 235 -2.52 -21.52 -4.75
C ALA A 235 -3.11 -22.90 -4.42
N LYS A 236 -4.01 -22.99 -3.44
CA LYS A 236 -4.73 -24.19 -3.08
C LYS A 236 -5.63 -24.63 -4.24
N ALA A 237 -6.42 -23.74 -4.81
CA ALA A 237 -7.27 -24.04 -5.97
C ALA A 237 -6.47 -24.52 -7.17
N LEU A 238 -5.31 -23.91 -7.46
CA LEU A 238 -4.41 -24.36 -8.53
C LEU A 238 -3.89 -25.78 -8.27
N THR A 239 -3.55 -26.09 -7.02
CA THR A 239 -3.02 -27.41 -6.62
C THR A 239 -4.09 -28.48 -6.72
N GLU A 240 -5.29 -28.22 -6.22
CA GLU A 240 -6.43 -29.15 -6.27
C GLU A 240 -6.88 -29.45 -7.71
N ALA A 241 -6.79 -28.43 -8.59
CA ALA A 241 -7.07 -28.60 -10.03
C ALA A 241 -5.92 -29.27 -10.80
N GLY A 242 -4.78 -29.62 -10.15
CA GLY A 242 -3.59 -30.14 -10.82
C GLY A 242 -2.93 -29.19 -11.82
N ARG A 243 -3.11 -27.88 -11.62
CA ARG A 243 -2.64 -26.83 -12.52
C ARG A 243 -1.45 -26.01 -11.95
N ALA A 244 -1.04 -26.27 -10.71
CA ALA A 244 0.13 -25.66 -10.08
C ALA A 244 1.39 -25.92 -10.91
N GLY A 245 2.20 -24.87 -11.16
CA GLY A 245 3.39 -24.92 -12.01
C GLY A 245 3.13 -24.98 -13.53
N ASN A 246 1.88 -25.17 -13.97
CA ASN A 246 1.49 -25.13 -15.38
C ASN A 246 0.87 -23.80 -15.81
N ILE A 247 0.32 -23.04 -14.85
CA ILE A 247 -0.20 -21.70 -15.02
C ILE A 247 0.85 -20.74 -14.48
N VAL A 248 1.28 -19.78 -15.29
CA VAL A 248 2.19 -18.70 -14.82
C VAL A 248 1.49 -17.90 -13.74
N PHE A 249 2.08 -17.82 -12.56
CA PHE A 249 1.49 -17.15 -11.41
C PHE A 249 2.38 -16.02 -10.90
N VAL A 250 1.93 -14.79 -11.08
CA VAL A 250 2.56 -13.57 -10.56
C VAL A 250 1.63 -12.94 -9.52
N GLY A 251 2.19 -12.49 -8.40
CA GLY A 251 1.43 -11.82 -7.34
C GLY A 251 2.21 -10.70 -6.69
N HIS A 252 1.77 -10.30 -5.50
CA HIS A 252 2.39 -9.24 -4.72
C HIS A 252 2.94 -9.75 -3.40
N ASP A 253 3.99 -9.07 -2.95
CA ASP A 253 4.64 -9.08 -1.66
C ASP A 253 5.28 -10.39 -1.20
N VAL A 254 6.46 -10.26 -0.60
CA VAL A 254 7.18 -11.38 0.01
C VAL A 254 6.63 -11.62 1.40
N THR A 255 5.80 -12.63 1.52
CA THR A 255 5.23 -13.13 2.78
C THR A 255 5.68 -14.56 3.03
N ALA A 256 5.37 -15.13 4.20
CA ALA A 256 5.65 -16.54 4.46
C ALA A 256 4.96 -17.47 3.44
N VAL A 257 3.78 -17.09 2.96
CA VAL A 257 3.01 -17.85 1.95
C VAL A 257 3.69 -17.76 0.59
N THR A 258 3.90 -16.54 0.06
CA THR A 258 4.47 -16.34 -1.28
C THR A 258 5.90 -16.87 -1.38
N ARG A 259 6.71 -16.73 -0.30
CA ARG A 259 8.03 -17.35 -0.18
C ARG A 259 7.98 -18.88 -0.40
N LYS A 260 7.06 -19.55 0.28
CA LYS A 260 6.86 -21.02 0.13
C LYS A 260 6.43 -21.36 -1.30
N LEU A 261 5.54 -20.58 -1.90
CA LEU A 261 5.04 -20.83 -3.26
C LEU A 261 6.10 -20.61 -4.33
N LEU A 262 6.98 -19.60 -4.17
CA LEU A 262 8.14 -19.40 -5.04
C LEU A 262 9.13 -20.56 -4.95
N LEU A 263 9.45 -21.01 -3.72
CA LEU A 263 10.37 -22.13 -3.51
C LEU A 263 9.87 -23.46 -4.09
N ASN A 264 8.54 -23.67 -4.06
CA ASN A 264 7.91 -24.89 -4.58
C ASN A 264 7.54 -24.80 -6.07
N GLY A 265 7.81 -23.65 -6.72
CA GLY A 265 7.50 -23.48 -8.15
C GLY A 265 6.01 -23.37 -8.47
N VAL A 266 5.16 -23.03 -7.50
CA VAL A 266 3.74 -22.73 -7.71
C VAL A 266 3.56 -21.27 -8.18
N MET A 267 4.40 -20.37 -7.67
CA MET A 267 4.50 -18.97 -8.14
C MET A 267 5.81 -18.77 -8.90
N ASP A 268 5.79 -17.92 -9.91
CA ASP A 268 6.95 -17.56 -10.73
C ASP A 268 7.63 -16.29 -10.23
N ALA A 269 6.86 -15.29 -9.82
CA ALA A 269 7.39 -14.02 -9.32
C ALA A 269 6.39 -13.33 -8.39
N VAL A 270 6.92 -12.47 -7.52
CA VAL A 270 6.16 -11.47 -6.76
C VAL A 270 6.74 -10.09 -6.96
N ILE A 271 5.88 -9.08 -6.97
CA ILE A 271 6.25 -7.67 -6.97
C ILE A 271 6.14 -7.20 -5.52
N SER A 272 7.28 -6.87 -4.93
CA SER A 272 7.37 -6.46 -3.52
C SER A 272 7.36 -4.94 -3.40
N GLN A 273 6.62 -4.43 -2.39
CA GLN A 273 6.44 -3.00 -2.11
C GLN A 273 7.32 -2.49 -0.98
N ASN A 274 8.10 -3.32 -0.31
CA ASN A 274 8.94 -2.98 0.85
C ASN A 274 8.14 -2.39 2.04
N PRO A 275 7.39 -3.22 2.80
CA PRO A 275 6.52 -2.78 3.89
C PRO A 275 7.27 -1.99 4.99
N GLY A 276 8.53 -2.32 5.23
CA GLY A 276 9.37 -1.59 6.18
C GLY A 276 9.70 -0.16 5.71
N HIS A 277 9.89 0.05 4.41
CA HIS A 277 10.06 1.42 3.89
C HIS A 277 8.75 2.19 3.98
N GLU A 278 7.62 1.60 3.61
CA GLU A 278 6.30 2.25 3.71
C GLU A 278 5.98 2.67 5.14
N ALA A 279 6.16 1.78 6.13
CA ALA A 279 5.95 2.09 7.54
C ALA A 279 6.82 3.27 8.01
N ARG A 280 8.13 3.24 7.69
CA ARG A 280 9.06 4.32 8.05
C ARG A 280 8.73 5.63 7.34
N SER A 281 8.42 5.59 6.05
CA SER A 281 8.03 6.78 5.27
C SER A 281 6.77 7.41 5.82
N ALA A 282 5.72 6.64 6.08
CA ALA A 282 4.47 7.17 6.61
C ALA A 282 4.68 7.95 7.93
N VAL A 283 5.48 7.38 8.86
CA VAL A 283 5.79 8.06 10.12
C VAL A 283 6.64 9.32 9.90
N ARG A 284 7.66 9.28 9.03
CA ARG A 284 8.53 10.44 8.73
C ARG A 284 7.76 11.54 8.05
N VAL A 285 6.96 11.21 7.04
CA VAL A 285 6.14 12.17 6.29
C VAL A 285 5.14 12.86 7.22
N LEU A 286 4.39 12.12 8.04
CA LEU A 286 3.48 12.69 9.02
C LEU A 286 4.21 13.62 9.99
N LEU A 287 5.39 13.23 10.47
CA LEU A 287 6.17 14.02 11.41
C LEU A 287 6.69 15.31 10.76
N ALA A 288 7.22 15.24 9.54
CA ALA A 288 7.68 16.40 8.78
C ALA A 288 6.53 17.38 8.51
N LEU A 289 5.38 16.88 8.04
CA LEU A 289 4.16 17.68 7.83
C LEU A 289 3.69 18.36 9.13
N ALA A 290 3.70 17.64 10.26
CA ALA A 290 3.29 18.17 11.55
C ALA A 290 4.27 19.21 12.12
N ARG A 291 5.52 19.22 11.64
CA ARG A 291 6.56 20.20 12.00
C ARG A 291 6.69 21.35 11.00
N GLY A 292 6.06 21.24 9.83
CA GLY A 292 6.25 22.16 8.71
C GLY A 292 7.65 22.06 8.09
N GLU A 293 8.25 20.88 8.14
CA GLU A 293 9.54 20.56 7.56
C GLU A 293 9.38 20.11 6.09
N PRO A 294 10.35 20.35 5.21
CA PRO A 294 10.29 19.88 3.83
C PRO A 294 10.43 18.36 3.77
N LEU A 295 9.72 17.74 2.82
CA LEU A 295 9.87 16.33 2.50
C LEU A 295 11.05 16.10 1.56
N LEU A 296 11.80 15.02 1.79
CA LEU A 296 12.87 14.57 0.92
C LEU A 296 12.29 13.53 -0.06
N SER A 297 11.79 13.99 -1.20
CA SER A 297 11.00 13.18 -2.14
C SER A 297 11.69 11.87 -2.54
N GLU A 298 13.00 11.89 -2.80
CA GLU A 298 13.75 10.67 -3.17
C GLU A 298 13.80 9.65 -2.02
N GLN A 299 13.86 10.11 -0.78
CA GLN A 299 13.88 9.25 0.41
C GLN A 299 12.52 8.58 0.64
N GLU A 300 11.44 9.23 0.26
CA GLU A 300 10.07 8.75 0.49
C GLU A 300 9.48 8.00 -0.72
N THR A 301 10.25 7.89 -1.83
CA THR A 301 9.84 7.12 -3.00
C THR A 301 9.97 5.63 -2.72
N ILE A 302 8.86 4.92 -2.71
CA ILE A 302 8.83 3.46 -2.57
C ILE A 302 9.07 2.83 -3.94
N ARG A 303 10.09 1.98 -4.04
CA ARG A 303 10.41 1.24 -5.27
C ARG A 303 9.81 -0.15 -5.22
N ILE A 304 9.45 -0.67 -6.39
CA ILE A 304 9.08 -2.08 -6.55
C ILE A 304 10.34 -2.92 -6.76
N ASP A 305 10.35 -4.10 -6.13
CA ASP A 305 11.33 -5.14 -6.38
C ASP A 305 10.64 -6.35 -7.01
N ILE A 306 11.24 -6.96 -8.03
CA ILE A 306 10.78 -8.22 -8.60
C ILE A 306 11.53 -9.34 -7.91
N VAL A 307 10.81 -10.17 -7.16
CA VAL A 307 11.38 -11.27 -6.40
C VAL A 307 10.93 -12.59 -7.01
N MET A 308 11.90 -13.42 -7.29
CA MET A 308 11.76 -14.79 -7.80
C MET A 308 12.41 -15.75 -6.80
N ARG A 309 12.30 -17.07 -7.06
CA ARG A 309 12.91 -18.08 -6.20
C ARG A 309 14.38 -17.82 -5.87
N ASP A 310 15.15 -17.36 -6.86
CA ASP A 310 16.61 -17.32 -6.75
C ASP A 310 17.16 -16.00 -6.16
N ASN A 311 16.30 -14.99 -5.93
CA ASN A 311 16.65 -13.74 -5.25
C ASN A 311 15.77 -13.43 -4.03
N LEU A 312 15.20 -14.46 -3.40
CA LEU A 312 14.45 -14.33 -2.15
C LEU A 312 15.32 -13.72 -1.05
N PRO A 313 14.82 -12.68 -0.33
CA PRO A 313 15.56 -12.05 0.76
C PRO A 313 15.71 -12.96 1.98
#